data_f6e3142f0db8f5974b21f7ab73b96260
#
_entry.id   f6e3142f0db8f5974b21f7ab73b96260
#
_cell.length_a   1.000
_cell.length_b   1.000
_cell.length_c   1.000
_cell.angle_alpha   90.00
_cell.angle_beta   90.00
_cell.angle_gamma   90.00
#
_symmetry.space_group_name_H-M   'P 1'
#
loop_
_entity.id
_entity.type
_entity.pdbx_description
1 polymer ?
#
loop_
_entity_poly.entity_id
_entity_poly.type
_entity_poly.pdbx_seq_one_letter_code
_entity_poly.pdbx_strand_id
1 'polypeptide(L)'
;MLIWTLTPLLLPLRYTWKIARNASDSKTNLLVQLTDAKGEYQGRGEAAPNVRYGESPERLMQEFEQLLAAGLSRVGSLAELEALLAAYPPAHALRFALESAYLHREAAQRGLTVPALLGVSAPAARTPTAFSLPIMDPGAVAGFMQEQDMRRFPLLKIKVNQESGYELLREVVRAAPGHPLLIDGNESWTDADALLHFLEKIGQLPGLRVRLLEQPLPAACTTDYEYLRPRTPYPLFADESVTDTADFAAIARQFHGVNMKLMKAGGYHNGLRLFAQTRAHGLQTMLGCMVETSLGIWSALQVSALADVCDLDGFLILRDEPFGLVHEQDGELEIVEL
;
A
#
# COMPACT_ATOMS: atom_id res chain seq x y z
N MET A 1 5.11 24.56 -21.87
CA MET A 1 6.19 23.74 -21.30
C MET A 1 5.79 23.40 -19.88
N LEU A 2 5.91 22.15 -19.49
CA LEU A 2 5.67 21.69 -18.13
C LEU A 2 6.96 21.74 -17.32
N ILE A 3 6.86 22.16 -16.08
CA ILE A 3 7.98 22.24 -15.12
C ILE A 3 7.79 21.12 -14.11
N TRP A 4 8.72 20.18 -14.11
CA TRP A 4 8.77 19.05 -13.21
C TRP A 4 9.89 19.25 -12.18
N THR A 5 9.59 19.01 -10.93
CA THR A 5 10.58 19.00 -9.85
C THR A 5 10.43 17.74 -9.01
N LEU A 6 11.53 17.27 -8.44
CA LEU A 6 11.60 16.15 -7.51
C LEU A 6 12.34 16.60 -6.25
N THR A 7 11.70 16.41 -5.09
CA THR A 7 12.25 16.85 -3.79
C THR A 7 12.18 15.69 -2.78
N PRO A 8 13.28 15.37 -2.08
CA PRO A 8 13.25 14.42 -0.99
C PRO A 8 12.38 14.89 0.19
N LEU A 9 11.61 13.96 0.75
CA LEU A 9 10.81 14.12 1.95
C LEU A 9 11.36 13.18 3.04
N LEU A 10 12.05 13.74 4.02
CA LEU A 10 12.44 12.97 5.20
C LEU A 10 11.25 12.86 6.15
N LEU A 11 10.82 11.66 6.44
CA LEU A 11 9.62 11.34 7.21
C LEU A 11 10.00 10.59 8.50
N PRO A 12 10.23 11.29 9.61
CA PRO A 12 10.44 10.66 10.92
C PRO A 12 9.18 9.92 11.36
N LEU A 13 9.35 8.73 11.95
CA LEU A 13 8.25 7.92 12.44
C LEU A 13 8.00 8.19 13.95
N ARG A 14 6.78 7.95 14.39
CA ARG A 14 6.38 8.10 15.81
C ARG A 14 7.00 7.03 16.69
N TYR A 15 7.26 5.86 16.10
CA TYR A 15 7.87 4.68 16.74
C TYR A 15 8.59 3.86 15.69
N THR A 16 9.48 2.97 16.12
CA THR A 16 10.20 2.07 15.22
C THR A 16 9.23 1.17 14.47
N TRP A 17 9.21 1.32 13.14
CA TRP A 17 8.42 0.49 12.25
C TRP A 17 9.19 -0.77 11.91
N LYS A 18 8.81 -1.89 12.53
CA LYS A 18 9.46 -3.19 12.35
C LYS A 18 8.51 -4.18 11.66
N ILE A 19 8.96 -4.72 10.55
CA ILE A 19 8.35 -5.85 9.84
C ILE A 19 9.31 -7.04 9.84
N ALA A 20 8.92 -8.19 9.27
CA ALA A 20 9.75 -9.38 9.28
C ALA A 20 11.15 -9.17 8.68
N ARG A 21 11.28 -8.29 7.68
CA ARG A 21 12.53 -8.10 6.92
C ARG A 21 13.40 -6.93 7.38
N ASN A 22 12.83 -5.91 8.01
CA ASN A 22 13.56 -4.70 8.40
C ASN A 22 12.90 -3.93 9.54
N ALA A 23 13.62 -2.94 10.05
CA ALA A 23 13.12 -1.94 10.99
C ALA A 23 13.63 -0.55 10.58
N SER A 24 12.84 0.49 10.82
CA SER A 24 13.20 1.88 10.51
C SER A 24 12.53 2.86 11.47
N ASP A 25 13.22 3.97 11.79
CA ASP A 25 12.70 5.09 12.57
C ASP A 25 12.37 6.31 11.67
N SER A 26 12.68 6.21 10.38
CA SER A 26 12.36 7.21 9.38
C SER A 26 12.25 6.58 7.99
N LYS A 27 11.59 7.31 7.07
CA LYS A 27 11.57 7.02 5.63
C LYS A 27 12.00 8.25 4.86
N THR A 28 12.54 8.04 3.65
CA THR A 28 12.78 9.11 2.69
C THR A 28 11.96 8.82 1.45
N ASN A 29 10.86 9.53 1.31
CA ASN A 29 10.03 9.51 0.11
C ASN A 29 10.42 10.68 -0.81
N LEU A 30 9.89 10.74 -2.01
CA LEU A 30 10.16 11.80 -2.96
C LEU A 30 8.85 12.46 -3.40
N LEU A 31 8.79 13.79 -3.38
CA LEU A 31 7.69 14.58 -3.88
C LEU A 31 7.97 14.98 -5.33
N VAL A 32 7.13 14.55 -6.25
CA VAL A 32 7.06 15.09 -7.61
C VAL A 32 6.06 16.22 -7.63
N GLN A 33 6.48 17.36 -8.17
CA GLN A 33 5.60 18.50 -8.44
C GLN A 33 5.61 18.82 -9.92
N LEU A 34 4.45 19.10 -10.46
CA LEU A 34 4.24 19.48 -11.85
C LEU A 34 3.46 20.78 -11.91
N THR A 35 4.01 21.77 -12.62
CA THR A 35 3.32 23.02 -12.89
C THR A 35 3.37 23.36 -14.39
N ASP A 36 2.40 24.11 -14.87
CA ASP A 36 2.55 24.76 -16.16
C ASP A 36 3.43 26.02 -16.06
N ALA A 37 3.82 26.57 -17.21
CA ALA A 37 4.71 27.76 -17.26
C ALA A 37 4.10 29.04 -16.64
N LYS A 38 2.79 29.06 -16.42
CA LYS A 38 2.07 30.17 -15.78
C LYS A 38 1.82 29.93 -14.30
N GLY A 39 2.00 28.69 -13.82
CA GLY A 39 1.70 28.30 -12.45
C GLY A 39 0.20 28.22 -12.12
N GLU A 40 -0.67 28.19 -13.16
CA GLU A 40 -2.13 28.21 -12.99
C GLU A 40 -2.65 26.87 -12.46
N TYR A 41 -2.07 25.76 -12.91
CA TYR A 41 -2.47 24.41 -12.51
C TYR A 41 -1.27 23.61 -12.03
N GLN A 42 -1.46 22.97 -10.88
CA GLN A 42 -0.43 22.17 -10.23
C GLN A 42 -0.90 20.72 -10.05
N GLY A 43 0.04 19.82 -10.11
CA GLY A 43 -0.15 18.43 -9.73
C GLY A 43 0.98 17.97 -8.83
N ARG A 44 0.68 17.08 -7.91
CA ARG A 44 1.65 16.50 -6.98
C ARG A 44 1.50 15.00 -6.98
N GLY A 45 2.61 14.29 -6.84
CA GLY A 45 2.66 12.84 -6.65
C GLY A 45 3.77 12.49 -5.69
N GLU A 46 3.60 11.42 -4.96
CA GLU A 46 4.57 10.90 -4.00
C GLU A 46 5.14 9.58 -4.49
N ALA A 47 6.46 9.42 -4.40
CA ALA A 47 7.14 8.14 -4.57
C ALA A 47 7.66 7.66 -3.21
N ALA A 48 7.20 6.50 -2.76
CA ALA A 48 7.67 5.83 -1.55
C ALA A 48 8.51 4.60 -1.93
N PRO A 49 9.84 4.74 -2.10
CA PRO A 49 10.70 3.68 -2.57
C PRO A 49 10.76 2.51 -1.57
N ASN A 50 10.75 1.29 -2.09
CA ASN A 50 10.81 0.09 -1.28
C ASN A 50 11.97 -0.82 -1.71
N VAL A 51 12.88 -1.11 -0.76
CA VAL A 51 14.07 -1.97 -0.98
C VAL A 51 13.71 -3.37 -1.47
N ARG A 52 12.50 -3.89 -1.15
CA ARG A 52 12.02 -5.19 -1.65
C ARG A 52 11.94 -5.24 -3.18
N TYR A 53 11.73 -4.09 -3.82
CA TYR A 53 11.66 -3.93 -5.27
C TYR A 53 12.94 -3.32 -5.86
N GLY A 54 14.02 -3.25 -5.07
CA GLY A 54 15.29 -2.67 -5.50
C GLY A 54 15.26 -1.16 -5.66
N GLU A 55 14.32 -0.49 -5.01
CA GLU A 55 14.17 0.95 -5.07
C GLU A 55 14.90 1.65 -3.93
N SER A 56 15.48 2.81 -4.21
CA SER A 56 16.02 3.74 -3.22
C SER A 56 15.79 5.19 -3.65
N PRO A 57 15.80 6.15 -2.72
CA PRO A 57 15.67 7.57 -3.07
C PRO A 57 16.70 8.00 -4.12
N GLU A 58 17.96 7.59 -3.97
CA GLU A 58 19.06 7.96 -4.87
C GLU A 58 18.84 7.41 -6.29
N ARG A 59 18.40 6.15 -6.40
CA ARG A 59 18.04 5.54 -7.68
C ARG A 59 16.89 6.29 -8.35
N LEU A 60 15.82 6.59 -7.63
CA LEU A 60 14.68 7.31 -8.18
C LEU A 60 15.05 8.73 -8.64
N MET A 61 15.94 9.42 -7.90
CA MET A 61 16.47 10.71 -8.31
C MET A 61 17.28 10.63 -9.61
N GLN A 62 18.13 9.63 -9.76
CA GLN A 62 18.89 9.39 -11.00
C GLN A 62 17.96 9.10 -12.19
N GLU A 63 16.95 8.24 -11.99
CA GLU A 63 15.97 7.91 -13.03
C GLU A 63 15.14 9.16 -13.44
N PHE A 64 14.80 10.02 -12.50
CA PHE A 64 14.13 11.30 -12.78
C PHE A 64 14.97 12.22 -13.65
N GLU A 65 16.27 12.37 -13.36
CA GLU A 65 17.19 13.15 -14.19
C GLU A 65 17.32 12.58 -15.62
N GLN A 66 17.34 11.25 -15.75
CA GLN A 66 17.34 10.59 -17.05
C GLN A 66 16.07 10.90 -17.84
N LEU A 67 14.90 10.88 -17.19
CA LEU A 67 13.63 11.24 -17.81
C LEU A 67 13.58 12.72 -18.23
N LEU A 68 14.14 13.64 -17.43
CA LEU A 68 14.27 15.05 -17.81
C LEU A 68 15.14 15.20 -19.08
N ALA A 69 16.28 14.50 -19.14
CA ALA A 69 17.16 14.50 -20.32
C ALA A 69 16.47 13.88 -21.54
N ALA A 70 15.64 12.83 -21.36
CA ALA A 70 14.86 12.18 -22.40
C ALA A 70 13.66 13.01 -22.90
N GLY A 71 13.30 14.10 -22.20
CA GLY A 71 12.29 15.04 -22.66
C GLY A 71 11.02 15.14 -21.84
N LEU A 72 11.03 14.73 -20.57
CA LEU A 72 9.88 14.82 -19.68
C LEU A 72 9.23 16.22 -19.65
N SER A 73 10.03 17.29 -19.72
CA SER A 73 9.53 18.67 -19.77
C SER A 73 8.81 19.05 -21.08
N ARG A 74 8.90 18.21 -22.11
CA ARG A 74 8.23 18.42 -23.42
C ARG A 74 6.94 17.64 -23.55
N VAL A 75 6.64 16.76 -22.63
CA VAL A 75 5.40 15.97 -22.59
C VAL A 75 4.19 16.92 -22.53
N GLY A 76 3.28 16.82 -23.49
CA GLY A 76 2.07 17.65 -23.59
C GLY A 76 0.77 16.88 -23.36
N SER A 77 0.83 15.54 -23.33
CA SER A 77 -0.32 14.67 -23.12
C SER A 77 0.01 13.45 -22.27
N LEU A 78 -1.01 12.83 -21.68
CA LEU A 78 -0.83 11.59 -20.92
C LEU A 78 -0.24 10.47 -21.80
N ALA A 79 -0.68 10.35 -23.05
CA ALA A 79 -0.16 9.35 -23.97
C ALA A 79 1.33 9.55 -24.25
N GLU A 80 1.80 10.78 -24.35
CA GLU A 80 3.23 11.09 -24.49
C GLU A 80 4.01 10.76 -23.20
N LEU A 81 3.42 11.02 -22.02
CA LEU A 81 4.01 10.61 -20.74
C LEU A 81 4.17 9.10 -20.68
N GLU A 82 3.10 8.36 -20.99
CA GLU A 82 3.13 6.89 -21.00
C GLU A 82 4.14 6.34 -22.00
N ALA A 83 4.23 6.91 -23.20
CA ALA A 83 5.22 6.53 -24.20
C ALA A 83 6.66 6.77 -23.73
N LEU A 84 6.91 7.91 -23.06
CA LEU A 84 8.22 8.21 -22.48
C LEU A 84 8.57 7.22 -21.38
N LEU A 85 7.63 6.95 -20.45
CA LEU A 85 7.83 6.02 -19.33
C LEU A 85 7.93 4.56 -19.79
N ALA A 86 7.40 4.21 -20.96
CA ALA A 86 7.60 2.90 -21.58
C ALA A 86 8.98 2.80 -22.27
N ALA A 87 9.45 3.88 -22.89
CA ALA A 87 10.78 3.91 -23.52
C ALA A 87 11.95 3.97 -22.51
N TYR A 88 11.72 4.60 -21.37
CA TYR A 88 12.67 4.76 -20.28
C TYR A 88 11.97 4.35 -18.95
N PRO A 89 11.79 3.04 -18.69
CA PRO A 89 10.98 2.55 -17.60
C PRO A 89 11.64 2.84 -16.23
N PRO A 90 11.09 3.77 -15.44
CA PRO A 90 11.57 4.02 -14.09
C PRO A 90 11.03 2.98 -13.11
N ALA A 91 11.55 2.97 -11.90
CA ALA A 91 10.99 2.23 -10.78
C ALA A 91 9.51 2.58 -10.57
N HIS A 92 8.71 1.61 -10.09
CA HIS A 92 7.26 1.76 -9.99
C HIS A 92 6.83 2.94 -9.10
N ALA A 93 7.53 3.16 -7.98
CA ALA A 93 7.23 4.29 -7.11
C ALA A 93 7.40 5.65 -7.84
N LEU A 94 8.45 5.81 -8.61
CA LEU A 94 8.67 7.05 -9.40
C LEU A 94 7.65 7.16 -10.54
N ARG A 95 7.36 6.07 -11.24
CA ARG A 95 6.33 6.03 -12.28
C ARG A 95 4.96 6.48 -11.72
N PHE A 96 4.55 5.95 -10.56
CA PHE A 96 3.32 6.34 -9.89
C PHE A 96 3.30 7.84 -9.55
N ALA A 97 4.39 8.36 -8.98
CA ALA A 97 4.47 9.78 -8.63
C ALA A 97 4.35 10.71 -9.85
N LEU A 98 4.98 10.35 -10.98
CA LEU A 98 4.91 11.12 -12.23
C LEU A 98 3.50 11.09 -12.84
N GLU A 99 2.90 9.89 -12.94
CA GLU A 99 1.53 9.74 -13.45
C GLU A 99 0.51 10.45 -12.56
N SER A 100 0.64 10.33 -11.23
CA SER A 100 -0.23 11.03 -10.28
C SER A 100 -0.14 12.53 -10.42
N ALA A 101 1.08 13.08 -10.44
CA ALA A 101 1.26 14.52 -10.62
C ALA A 101 0.64 15.02 -11.93
N TYR A 102 0.77 14.24 -13.02
CA TYR A 102 0.16 14.59 -14.31
C TYR A 102 -1.38 14.58 -14.22
N LEU A 103 -1.97 13.51 -13.72
CA LEU A 103 -3.42 13.32 -13.63
C LEU A 103 -4.07 14.30 -12.64
N HIS A 104 -3.41 14.60 -11.52
CA HIS A 104 -3.92 15.58 -10.55
C HIS A 104 -3.97 16.99 -11.19
N ARG A 105 -2.91 17.38 -11.91
CA ARG A 105 -2.90 18.64 -12.67
C ARG A 105 -3.98 18.65 -13.75
N GLU A 106 -4.12 17.57 -14.50
CA GLU A 106 -5.10 17.49 -15.58
C GLU A 106 -6.54 17.54 -15.05
N ALA A 107 -6.82 16.88 -13.94
CA ALA A 107 -8.10 16.95 -13.25
C ALA A 107 -8.42 18.40 -12.85
N ALA A 108 -7.49 19.09 -12.18
CA ALA A 108 -7.63 20.50 -11.82
C ALA A 108 -7.86 21.41 -13.04
N GLN A 109 -7.11 21.20 -14.12
CA GLN A 109 -7.24 21.98 -15.37
C GLN A 109 -8.60 21.80 -16.04
N ARG A 110 -9.18 20.58 -15.95
CA ARG A 110 -10.48 20.26 -16.54
C ARG A 110 -11.65 20.55 -15.59
N GLY A 111 -11.41 20.94 -14.34
CA GLY A 111 -12.44 21.09 -13.31
C GLY A 111 -13.13 19.78 -12.96
N LEU A 112 -12.40 18.66 -13.03
CA LEU A 112 -12.87 17.32 -12.71
C LEU A 112 -12.24 16.80 -11.42
N THR A 113 -12.92 15.88 -10.75
CA THR A 113 -12.29 15.05 -9.73
C THR A 113 -11.41 13.98 -10.38
N VAL A 114 -10.41 13.45 -9.65
CA VAL A 114 -9.56 12.38 -10.17
C VAL A 114 -10.37 11.12 -10.51
N PRO A 115 -11.32 10.65 -9.68
CA PRO A 115 -12.18 9.53 -10.05
C PRO A 115 -12.97 9.78 -11.35
N ALA A 116 -13.51 10.99 -11.54
CA ALA A 116 -14.24 11.34 -12.77
C ALA A 116 -13.30 11.33 -13.99
N LEU A 117 -12.06 11.82 -13.86
CA LEU A 117 -11.06 11.77 -14.92
C LEU A 117 -10.67 10.31 -15.27
N LEU A 118 -10.57 9.44 -14.26
CA LEU A 118 -10.25 8.02 -14.42
C LEU A 118 -11.46 7.16 -14.87
N GLY A 119 -12.67 7.71 -14.87
CA GLY A 119 -13.88 6.96 -15.20
C GLY A 119 -14.30 5.93 -14.15
N VAL A 120 -13.98 6.16 -12.88
CA VAL A 120 -14.33 5.28 -11.75
C VAL A 120 -15.28 5.99 -10.77
N SER A 121 -15.91 5.22 -9.90
CA SER A 121 -16.77 5.76 -8.85
C SER A 121 -15.95 6.58 -7.85
N ALA A 122 -16.53 7.68 -7.37
CA ALA A 122 -15.93 8.45 -6.29
C ALA A 122 -15.79 7.60 -5.02
N PRO A 123 -14.78 7.87 -4.17
CA PRO A 123 -14.67 7.24 -2.86
C PRO A 123 -15.90 7.55 -2.00
N ALA A 124 -16.18 6.70 -1.02
CA ALA A 124 -17.14 7.04 0.03
C ALA A 124 -16.67 8.28 0.80
N ALA A 125 -17.60 9.06 1.34
CA ALA A 125 -17.25 10.23 2.17
C ALA A 125 -16.35 9.84 3.36
N ARG A 126 -16.57 8.64 3.92
CA ARG A 126 -15.74 8.02 4.95
C ARG A 126 -15.36 6.62 4.50
N THR A 127 -14.08 6.33 4.43
CA THR A 127 -13.51 5.05 3.99
C THR A 127 -12.90 4.34 5.19
N PRO A 128 -13.47 3.20 5.65
CA PRO A 128 -12.88 2.42 6.73
C PRO A 128 -11.47 1.92 6.35
N THR A 129 -10.51 2.00 7.30
CA THR A 129 -9.15 1.49 7.09
C THR A 129 -8.71 0.55 8.20
N ALA A 130 -7.76 -0.33 7.89
CA ALA A 130 -7.02 -1.05 8.91
C ALA A 130 -6.01 -0.12 9.61
N PHE A 131 -5.57 -0.53 10.81
CA PHE A 131 -4.41 0.06 11.48
C PHE A 131 -3.40 -1.02 11.85
N SER A 132 -2.13 -0.77 11.54
CA SER A 132 -1.07 -1.77 11.62
C SER A 132 -0.33 -1.73 12.96
N LEU A 133 -0.18 -2.90 13.58
CA LEU A 133 0.72 -3.13 14.70
C LEU A 133 2.03 -3.73 14.16
N PRO A 134 3.19 -3.06 14.35
CA PRO A 134 4.49 -3.57 13.94
C PRO A 134 4.92 -4.75 14.81
N ILE A 135 5.94 -5.51 14.38
CA ILE A 135 6.56 -6.53 15.22
C ILE A 135 7.23 -5.85 16.42
N MET A 136 6.84 -6.24 17.63
CA MET A 136 7.34 -5.69 18.87
C MET A 136 7.43 -6.74 19.99
N ASP A 137 7.95 -6.34 21.15
CA ASP A 137 7.89 -7.17 22.34
C ASP A 137 6.43 -7.47 22.70
N PRO A 138 6.04 -8.75 22.89
CA PRO A 138 4.67 -9.12 23.27
C PRO A 138 4.21 -8.41 24.56
N GLY A 139 5.09 -8.16 25.54
CA GLY A 139 4.76 -7.45 26.76
C GLY A 139 4.39 -5.96 26.55
N ALA A 140 4.78 -5.37 25.43
CA ALA A 140 4.47 -3.97 25.09
C ALA A 140 3.13 -3.82 24.33
N VAL A 141 2.55 -4.90 23.81
CA VAL A 141 1.37 -4.87 22.92
C VAL A 141 0.18 -4.13 23.53
N ALA A 142 -0.20 -4.49 24.76
CA ALA A 142 -1.39 -3.89 25.39
C ALA A 142 -1.24 -2.38 25.59
N GLY A 143 -0.05 -1.93 26.03
CA GLY A 143 0.27 -0.51 26.16
C GLY A 143 0.24 0.23 24.84
N PHE A 144 0.86 -0.34 23.81
CA PHE A 144 0.88 0.24 22.46
C PHE A 144 -0.54 0.35 21.89
N MET A 145 -1.33 -0.72 21.98
CA MET A 145 -2.72 -0.70 21.49
C MET A 145 -3.59 0.34 22.20
N GLN A 146 -3.36 0.56 23.49
CA GLN A 146 -4.04 1.61 24.26
C GLN A 146 -3.55 2.99 23.87
N GLU A 147 -2.25 3.23 23.78
CA GLU A 147 -1.66 4.52 23.39
C GLU A 147 -2.10 4.97 22.01
N GLN A 148 -2.15 4.05 21.05
CA GLN A 148 -2.57 4.33 19.66
C GLN A 148 -4.11 4.26 19.50
N ASP A 149 -4.86 3.97 20.57
CA ASP A 149 -6.33 3.75 20.51
C ASP A 149 -6.75 2.85 19.34
N MET A 150 -6.04 1.72 19.17
CA MET A 150 -6.18 0.86 17.99
C MET A 150 -7.58 0.26 17.86
N ARG A 151 -8.33 0.13 18.96
CA ARG A 151 -9.67 -0.50 18.96
C ARG A 151 -10.74 0.33 18.24
N ARG A 152 -10.47 1.61 17.93
CA ARG A 152 -11.38 2.45 17.14
C ARG A 152 -11.40 2.06 15.66
N PHE A 153 -10.33 1.39 15.18
CA PHE A 153 -10.27 0.92 13.78
C PHE A 153 -11.09 -0.36 13.59
N PRO A 154 -11.83 -0.51 12.48
CA PRO A 154 -12.68 -1.68 12.24
C PRO A 154 -11.89 -2.96 11.96
N LEU A 155 -10.61 -2.84 11.64
CA LEU A 155 -9.69 -3.94 11.31
C LEU A 155 -8.29 -3.62 11.84
N LEU A 156 -7.66 -4.56 12.53
CA LEU A 156 -6.26 -4.44 12.93
C LEU A 156 -5.38 -5.30 12.06
N LYS A 157 -4.35 -4.70 11.47
CA LYS A 157 -3.32 -5.43 10.75
C LYS A 157 -2.16 -5.73 11.70
N ILE A 158 -1.81 -7.00 11.82
CA ILE A 158 -0.75 -7.45 12.74
C ILE A 158 0.41 -7.98 11.91
N LYS A 159 1.54 -7.28 11.97
CA LYS A 159 2.78 -7.75 11.36
C LYS A 159 3.36 -8.86 12.23
N VAL A 160 3.61 -10.02 11.60
CA VAL A 160 4.12 -11.19 12.32
C VAL A 160 5.33 -11.79 11.61
N ASN A 161 6.06 -12.62 12.34
CA ASN A 161 7.09 -13.50 11.78
C ASN A 161 6.94 -14.92 12.36
N GLN A 162 7.65 -15.86 11.78
CA GLN A 162 7.61 -17.26 12.20
C GLN A 162 8.06 -17.47 13.66
N GLU A 163 8.98 -16.64 14.15
CA GLU A 163 9.61 -16.80 15.47
C GLU A 163 8.72 -16.34 16.63
N SER A 164 8.14 -15.13 16.53
CA SER A 164 7.41 -14.48 17.63
C SER A 164 5.93 -14.24 17.36
N GLY A 165 5.42 -14.61 16.16
CA GLY A 165 4.07 -14.28 15.73
C GLY A 165 2.97 -14.85 16.64
N TYR A 166 3.15 -16.04 17.20
CA TYR A 166 2.17 -16.63 18.11
C TYR A 166 2.04 -15.81 19.41
N GLU A 167 3.16 -15.46 20.04
CA GLU A 167 3.15 -14.72 21.29
C GLU A 167 2.58 -13.31 21.07
N LEU A 168 2.94 -12.67 19.97
CA LEU A 168 2.42 -11.37 19.59
C LEU A 168 0.89 -11.42 19.41
N LEU A 169 0.38 -12.36 18.61
CA LEU A 169 -1.07 -12.52 18.39
C LEU A 169 -1.83 -12.87 19.66
N ARG A 170 -1.25 -13.70 20.54
CA ARG A 170 -1.85 -14.00 21.83
C ARG A 170 -2.10 -12.74 22.65
N GLU A 171 -1.13 -11.83 22.71
CA GLU A 171 -1.27 -10.56 23.46
C GLU A 171 -2.25 -9.60 22.77
N VAL A 172 -2.27 -9.54 21.42
CA VAL A 172 -3.26 -8.76 20.66
C VAL A 172 -4.68 -9.26 20.95
N VAL A 173 -4.90 -10.58 20.88
CA VAL A 173 -6.23 -11.17 21.14
C VAL A 173 -6.65 -10.96 22.61
N ARG A 174 -5.70 -11.00 23.55
CA ARG A 174 -5.98 -10.69 24.95
C ARG A 174 -6.40 -9.22 25.14
N ALA A 175 -5.73 -8.30 24.44
CA ALA A 175 -6.03 -6.86 24.53
C ALA A 175 -7.33 -6.48 23.80
N ALA A 176 -7.68 -7.20 22.71
CA ALA A 176 -8.88 -6.93 21.90
C ALA A 176 -9.56 -8.24 21.46
N PRO A 177 -10.22 -8.98 22.37
CA PRO A 177 -10.86 -10.24 22.03
C PRO A 177 -12.03 -10.03 21.05
N GLY A 178 -12.11 -10.86 20.00
CA GLY A 178 -13.14 -10.80 18.97
C GLY A 178 -12.94 -9.69 17.94
N HIS A 179 -11.91 -8.87 18.07
CA HIS A 179 -11.62 -7.83 17.08
C HIS A 179 -11.15 -8.45 15.76
N PRO A 180 -11.63 -7.96 14.60
CA PRO A 180 -11.19 -8.47 13.31
C PRO A 180 -9.70 -8.21 13.07
N LEU A 181 -8.94 -9.24 12.64
CA LEU A 181 -7.52 -9.16 12.39
C LEU A 181 -7.19 -9.49 10.93
N LEU A 182 -6.26 -8.75 10.35
CA LEU A 182 -5.46 -9.07 9.20
C LEU A 182 -4.08 -9.48 9.71
N ILE A 183 -3.63 -10.68 9.36
CA ILE A 183 -2.29 -11.16 9.74
C ILE A 183 -1.38 -11.03 8.53
N ASP A 184 -0.30 -10.25 8.65
CA ASP A 184 0.65 -10.03 7.57
C ASP A 184 2.01 -10.66 7.90
N GLY A 185 2.35 -11.70 7.13
CA GLY A 185 3.59 -12.45 7.31
C GLY A 185 4.82 -11.83 6.66
N ASN A 186 4.65 -10.90 5.71
CA ASN A 186 5.73 -10.29 4.95
C ASN A 186 6.82 -11.28 4.50
N GLU A 187 6.41 -12.41 3.94
CA GLU A 187 7.29 -13.46 3.41
C GLU A 187 8.18 -14.16 4.47
N SER A 188 7.76 -14.25 5.75
CA SER A 188 8.65 -14.70 6.84
C SER A 188 8.62 -16.20 7.14
N TRP A 189 7.65 -16.96 6.61
CA TRP A 189 7.63 -18.41 6.78
C TRP A 189 8.48 -19.12 5.72
N THR A 190 9.16 -20.18 6.14
CA THR A 190 10.09 -20.92 5.27
C THR A 190 9.41 -21.97 4.41
N ASP A 191 8.28 -22.53 4.88
CA ASP A 191 7.55 -23.59 4.21
C ASP A 191 6.06 -23.61 4.61
N ALA A 192 5.26 -24.34 3.82
CA ALA A 192 3.83 -24.43 4.00
C ALA A 192 3.40 -25.16 5.29
N ASP A 193 4.11 -26.23 5.67
CA ASP A 193 3.75 -27.04 6.83
C ASP A 193 4.01 -26.28 8.13
N ALA A 194 5.11 -25.53 8.22
CA ALA A 194 5.38 -24.63 9.34
C ALA A 194 4.29 -23.57 9.48
N LEU A 195 3.80 -23.01 8.37
CA LEU A 195 2.68 -22.08 8.39
C LEU A 195 1.38 -22.76 8.87
N LEU A 196 1.03 -23.92 8.33
CA LEU A 196 -0.19 -24.65 8.75
C LEU A 196 -0.17 -24.96 10.24
N HIS A 197 0.96 -25.42 10.78
CA HIS A 197 1.13 -25.63 12.22
C HIS A 197 0.93 -24.33 13.03
N PHE A 198 1.48 -23.21 12.56
CA PHE A 198 1.24 -21.91 13.19
C PHE A 198 -0.26 -21.55 13.17
N LEU A 199 -0.95 -21.71 12.03
CA LEU A 199 -2.38 -21.42 11.90
C LEU A 199 -3.25 -22.31 12.80
N GLU A 200 -2.91 -23.59 12.92
CA GLU A 200 -3.56 -24.50 13.87
C GLU A 200 -3.38 -24.01 15.32
N LYS A 201 -2.16 -23.66 15.69
CA LYS A 201 -1.83 -23.17 17.03
C LYS A 201 -2.58 -21.89 17.39
N ILE A 202 -2.59 -20.87 16.49
CA ILE A 202 -3.33 -19.62 16.74
C ILE A 202 -4.83 -19.85 16.76
N GLY A 203 -5.35 -20.81 15.98
CA GLY A 203 -6.77 -21.17 15.95
C GLY A 203 -7.32 -21.63 17.32
N GLN A 204 -6.45 -22.01 18.26
CA GLN A 204 -6.83 -22.35 19.64
C GLN A 204 -6.95 -21.09 20.55
N LEU A 205 -6.59 -19.91 20.08
CA LEU A 205 -6.68 -18.69 20.90
C LEU A 205 -8.15 -18.25 21.06
N PRO A 206 -8.68 -18.22 22.29
CA PRO A 206 -10.06 -17.81 22.53
C PRO A 206 -10.27 -16.35 22.13
N GLY A 207 -11.26 -16.09 21.28
CA GLY A 207 -11.56 -14.74 20.79
C GLY A 207 -10.74 -14.31 19.57
N LEU A 208 -9.92 -15.18 18.97
CA LEU A 208 -9.27 -14.88 17.68
C LEU A 208 -10.32 -14.79 16.56
N ARG A 209 -10.24 -13.71 15.77
CA ARG A 209 -11.09 -13.49 14.58
C ARG A 209 -10.24 -12.99 13.42
N VAL A 210 -9.77 -13.89 12.57
CA VAL A 210 -8.94 -13.56 11.40
C VAL A 210 -9.82 -13.32 10.18
N ARG A 211 -9.66 -12.20 9.52
CA ARG A 211 -10.32 -11.83 8.26
C ARG A 211 -9.55 -12.37 7.05
N LEU A 212 -8.23 -12.22 7.07
CA LEU A 212 -7.35 -12.69 6.00
C LEU A 212 -5.91 -12.83 6.50
N LEU A 213 -5.14 -13.60 5.75
CA LEU A 213 -3.70 -13.79 5.93
C LEU A 213 -2.97 -13.27 4.69
N GLU A 214 -2.08 -12.30 4.86
CA GLU A 214 -1.35 -11.62 3.79
C GLU A 214 0.07 -12.17 3.70
N GLN A 215 0.46 -12.57 2.50
CA GLN A 215 1.81 -12.97 2.04
C GLN A 215 2.70 -13.65 3.10
N PRO A 216 2.34 -14.82 3.61
CA PRO A 216 3.13 -15.46 4.67
C PRO A 216 4.45 -16.05 4.18
N LEU A 217 4.52 -16.62 2.95
CA LEU A 217 5.73 -17.18 2.35
C LEU A 217 6.29 -16.27 1.27
N PRO A 218 7.57 -16.45 0.90
CA PRO A 218 8.16 -15.77 -0.25
C PRO A 218 7.33 -15.93 -1.53
N ALA A 219 7.27 -14.87 -2.34
CA ALA A 219 6.50 -14.85 -3.59
C ALA A 219 6.92 -15.98 -4.57
N ALA A 220 8.17 -16.44 -4.48
CA ALA A 220 8.68 -17.53 -5.30
C ALA A 220 8.13 -18.93 -4.92
N CYS A 221 7.51 -19.09 -3.73
CA CYS A 221 6.99 -20.36 -3.24
C CYS A 221 5.62 -20.70 -3.86
N THR A 222 5.52 -20.68 -5.17
CA THR A 222 4.25 -20.81 -5.91
C THR A 222 3.56 -22.15 -5.66
N THR A 223 4.31 -23.25 -5.61
CA THR A 223 3.80 -24.59 -5.33
C THR A 223 3.24 -24.70 -3.91
N ASP A 224 3.91 -24.08 -2.92
CA ASP A 224 3.44 -24.05 -1.54
C ASP A 224 2.13 -23.26 -1.41
N TYR A 225 1.99 -22.16 -2.14
CA TYR A 225 0.73 -21.41 -2.16
C TYR A 225 -0.41 -22.19 -2.80
N GLU A 226 -0.17 -22.94 -3.88
CA GLU A 226 -1.18 -23.86 -4.45
C GLU A 226 -1.56 -24.98 -3.48
N TYR A 227 -0.61 -25.47 -2.68
CA TYR A 227 -0.86 -26.45 -1.61
C TYR A 227 -1.64 -25.84 -0.43
N LEU A 228 -1.30 -24.63 -0.02
CA LEU A 228 -1.91 -23.91 1.11
C LEU A 228 -3.34 -23.47 0.83
N ARG A 229 -3.62 -22.97 -0.36
CA ARG A 229 -4.89 -22.32 -0.70
C ARG A 229 -6.13 -23.14 -0.29
N PRO A 230 -6.24 -24.45 -0.58
CA PRO A 230 -7.39 -25.26 -0.15
C PRO A 230 -7.32 -25.73 1.33
N ARG A 231 -6.21 -25.51 2.04
CA ARG A 231 -5.93 -26.03 3.39
C ARG A 231 -5.96 -24.97 4.48
N THR A 232 -5.70 -23.72 4.11
CA THR A 232 -5.72 -22.62 5.10
C THR A 232 -7.15 -22.34 5.58
N PRO A 233 -7.38 -22.14 6.88
CA PRO A 233 -8.69 -21.77 7.41
C PRO A 233 -9.05 -20.31 7.15
N TYR A 234 -8.12 -19.52 6.66
CA TYR A 234 -8.28 -18.07 6.42
C TYR A 234 -7.99 -17.73 4.95
N PRO A 235 -8.68 -16.75 4.35
CA PRO A 235 -8.38 -16.29 3.00
C PRO A 235 -6.93 -15.80 2.88
N LEU A 236 -6.18 -16.33 1.89
CA LEU A 236 -4.83 -15.90 1.55
C LEU A 236 -4.87 -14.72 0.59
N PHE A 237 -4.13 -13.67 0.89
CA PHE A 237 -3.97 -12.49 0.04
C PHE A 237 -2.53 -12.33 -0.43
N ALA A 238 -2.38 -12.08 -1.73
CA ALA A 238 -1.09 -11.77 -2.34
C ALA A 238 -0.75 -10.30 -2.15
N ASP A 239 0.45 -9.99 -1.66
CA ASP A 239 1.07 -8.66 -1.69
C ASP A 239 2.31 -8.67 -2.59
N GLU A 240 3.41 -9.24 -2.12
CA GLU A 240 4.67 -9.29 -2.87
C GLU A 240 4.59 -10.18 -4.12
N SER A 241 3.64 -11.10 -4.18
CA SER A 241 3.40 -11.96 -5.35
C SER A 241 2.73 -11.25 -6.53
N VAL A 242 2.22 -10.03 -6.33
CA VAL A 242 1.53 -9.27 -7.38
C VAL A 242 2.23 -7.94 -7.62
N THR A 243 2.78 -7.82 -8.84
CA THR A 243 3.32 -6.59 -9.41
C THR A 243 2.54 -6.25 -10.68
N ASP A 244 3.02 -5.29 -11.44
CA ASP A 244 2.43 -4.85 -12.72
C ASP A 244 2.30 -5.95 -13.80
N THR A 245 3.11 -7.01 -13.72
CA THR A 245 3.20 -8.10 -14.72
C THR A 245 2.67 -9.44 -14.23
N ALA A 246 1.86 -9.48 -13.16
CA ALA A 246 1.37 -10.71 -12.56
C ALA A 246 0.49 -11.54 -13.51
N ASP A 247 0.71 -12.87 -13.53
CA ASP A 247 -0.19 -13.85 -14.15
C ASP A 247 -1.38 -14.14 -13.21
N PHE A 248 -2.52 -13.51 -13.46
CA PHE A 248 -3.71 -13.65 -12.62
C PHE A 248 -4.33 -15.05 -12.65
N ALA A 249 -4.13 -15.83 -13.70
CA ALA A 249 -4.55 -17.22 -13.72
C ALA A 249 -3.72 -18.07 -12.72
N ALA A 250 -2.43 -17.80 -12.61
CA ALA A 250 -1.57 -18.42 -11.60
C ALA A 250 -1.91 -17.90 -10.19
N ILE A 251 -2.08 -16.59 -10.01
CA ILE A 251 -2.45 -15.98 -8.72
C ILE A 251 -3.78 -16.57 -8.19
N ALA A 252 -4.78 -16.78 -9.05
CA ALA A 252 -6.06 -17.35 -8.63
C ALA A 252 -5.97 -18.80 -8.17
N ARG A 253 -4.94 -19.56 -8.56
CA ARG A 253 -4.70 -20.90 -8.00
C ARG A 253 -4.03 -20.86 -6.63
N GLN A 254 -3.36 -19.76 -6.28
CA GLN A 254 -2.52 -19.61 -5.09
C GLN A 254 -3.20 -18.82 -3.97
N PHE A 255 -4.03 -17.82 -4.33
CA PHE A 255 -4.59 -16.85 -3.40
C PHE A 255 -6.12 -16.73 -3.53
N HIS A 256 -6.74 -16.13 -2.54
CA HIS A 256 -8.17 -15.79 -2.50
C HIS A 256 -8.40 -14.29 -2.79
N GLY A 257 -7.37 -13.48 -2.66
CA GLY A 257 -7.43 -12.05 -2.90
C GLY A 257 -6.05 -11.44 -3.16
N VAL A 258 -6.04 -10.17 -3.51
CA VAL A 258 -4.85 -9.40 -3.88
C VAL A 258 -4.84 -8.08 -3.12
N ASN A 259 -3.72 -7.76 -2.49
CA ASN A 259 -3.42 -6.43 -1.98
C ASN A 259 -2.76 -5.59 -3.09
N MET A 260 -3.56 -4.77 -3.77
CA MET A 260 -3.08 -3.80 -4.74
C MET A 260 -2.57 -2.56 -4.01
N LYS A 261 -1.39 -2.07 -4.43
CA LYS A 261 -0.81 -0.81 -3.98
C LYS A 261 -0.42 -0.01 -5.21
N LEU A 262 -0.81 1.25 -5.30
CA LEU A 262 -0.48 2.10 -6.46
C LEU A 262 1.03 2.26 -6.64
N MET A 263 1.79 2.28 -5.55
CA MET A 263 3.27 2.28 -5.59
C MET A 263 3.85 1.06 -6.30
N LYS A 264 3.28 -0.14 -6.09
CA LYS A 264 3.70 -1.37 -6.79
C LYS A 264 3.18 -1.44 -8.22
N ALA A 265 1.97 -0.95 -8.43
CA ALA A 265 1.36 -0.90 -9.75
C ALA A 265 2.09 0.07 -10.69
N GLY A 266 2.71 1.10 -10.15
CA GLY A 266 3.39 2.14 -10.92
C GLY A 266 2.43 3.13 -11.58
N GLY A 267 1.22 3.30 -11.04
CA GLY A 267 0.27 4.30 -11.53
C GLY A 267 -1.19 3.90 -11.38
N TYR A 268 -2.07 4.87 -11.62
CA TYR A 268 -3.52 4.67 -11.59
C TYR A 268 -4.00 3.72 -12.68
N HIS A 269 -3.58 3.94 -13.94
CA HIS A 269 -4.04 3.12 -15.06
C HIS A 269 -3.66 1.65 -14.88
N ASN A 270 -2.45 1.41 -14.44
CA ASN A 270 -2.01 0.05 -14.16
C ASN A 270 -2.73 -0.53 -12.93
N GLY A 271 -2.94 0.27 -11.88
CA GLY A 271 -3.74 -0.11 -10.71
C GLY A 271 -5.17 -0.50 -11.09
N LEU A 272 -5.83 0.29 -11.94
CA LEU A 272 -7.17 -0.02 -12.45
C LEU A 272 -7.19 -1.33 -13.24
N ARG A 273 -6.16 -1.57 -14.08
CA ARG A 273 -6.01 -2.83 -14.81
C ARG A 273 -5.86 -4.01 -13.85
N LEU A 274 -5.05 -3.87 -12.80
CA LEU A 274 -4.86 -4.92 -11.78
C LEU A 274 -6.16 -5.19 -11.01
N PHE A 275 -6.93 -4.19 -10.62
CA PHE A 275 -8.25 -4.37 -10.01
C PHE A 275 -9.21 -5.13 -10.94
N ALA A 276 -9.26 -4.75 -12.22
CA ALA A 276 -10.10 -5.43 -13.19
C ALA A 276 -9.70 -6.91 -13.36
N GLN A 277 -8.40 -7.21 -13.46
CA GLN A 277 -7.88 -8.57 -13.54
C GLN A 277 -8.18 -9.38 -12.26
N THR A 278 -8.00 -8.79 -11.09
CA THR A 278 -8.33 -9.43 -9.80
C THR A 278 -9.79 -9.89 -9.79
N ARG A 279 -10.71 -9.00 -10.13
CA ARG A 279 -12.15 -9.30 -10.18
C ARG A 279 -12.52 -10.30 -11.26
N ALA A 280 -11.93 -10.19 -12.46
CA ALA A 280 -12.17 -11.11 -13.58
C ALA A 280 -11.79 -12.56 -13.23
N HIS A 281 -10.85 -12.77 -12.31
CA HIS A 281 -10.45 -14.08 -11.83
C HIS A 281 -11.13 -14.50 -10.51
N GLY A 282 -12.19 -13.79 -10.09
CA GLY A 282 -12.97 -14.12 -8.89
C GLY A 282 -12.22 -13.93 -7.57
N LEU A 283 -11.18 -13.10 -7.57
CA LEU A 283 -10.38 -12.77 -6.39
C LEU A 283 -10.94 -11.54 -5.67
N GLN A 284 -10.82 -11.52 -4.35
CA GLN A 284 -11.12 -10.35 -3.53
C GLN A 284 -10.05 -9.27 -3.72
N THR A 285 -10.44 -8.01 -3.51
CA THR A 285 -9.58 -6.85 -3.68
C THR A 285 -9.27 -6.17 -2.36
N MET A 286 -8.01 -5.89 -2.11
CA MET A 286 -7.54 -5.03 -1.03
C MET A 286 -6.74 -3.89 -1.63
N LEU A 287 -6.89 -2.70 -1.08
CA LEU A 287 -6.08 -1.53 -1.42
C LEU A 287 -5.19 -1.20 -0.22
N GLY A 288 -3.90 -1.39 -0.40
CA GLY A 288 -2.89 -1.08 0.61
C GLY A 288 -2.01 0.11 0.24
N CYS A 289 -1.10 0.44 1.16
CA CYS A 289 -0.11 1.49 0.99
C CYS A 289 1.29 1.03 1.42
N MET A 290 2.27 1.89 1.21
CA MET A 290 3.58 1.87 1.89
C MET A 290 3.52 2.82 3.11
N VAL A 291 4.67 3.16 3.68
CA VAL A 291 4.76 4.33 4.56
C VAL A 291 4.76 5.56 3.67
N GLU A 292 3.64 6.24 3.64
CA GLU A 292 3.34 7.34 2.73
C GLU A 292 2.80 8.53 3.52
N THR A 293 2.88 9.72 2.95
CA THR A 293 2.19 10.90 3.49
C THR A 293 0.70 10.87 3.12
N SER A 294 -0.06 11.82 3.64
CA SER A 294 -1.46 11.97 3.23
C SER A 294 -1.63 12.25 1.73
N LEU A 295 -0.58 12.64 0.99
CA LEU A 295 -0.62 12.79 -0.47
C LEU A 295 -0.72 11.43 -1.18
N GLY A 296 0.10 10.44 -0.78
CA GLY A 296 0.02 9.08 -1.31
C GLY A 296 -1.31 8.42 -0.93
N ILE A 297 -1.75 8.58 0.32
CA ILE A 297 -3.02 8.05 0.81
C ILE A 297 -4.22 8.72 0.13
N TRP A 298 -4.20 10.02 -0.06
CA TRP A 298 -5.19 10.76 -0.84
C TRP A 298 -5.29 10.21 -2.26
N SER A 299 -4.15 9.93 -2.88
CA SER A 299 -4.11 9.30 -4.21
C SER A 299 -4.72 7.92 -4.21
N ALA A 300 -4.43 7.08 -3.20
CA ALA A 300 -5.04 5.75 -3.07
C ALA A 300 -6.56 5.84 -2.87
N LEU A 301 -7.04 6.79 -2.06
CA LEU A 301 -8.47 6.99 -1.82
C LEU A 301 -9.25 7.27 -3.11
N GLN A 302 -8.64 7.89 -4.14
CA GLN A 302 -9.31 8.15 -5.42
C GLN A 302 -9.81 6.87 -6.13
N VAL A 303 -9.27 5.71 -5.79
CA VAL A 303 -9.66 4.41 -6.35
C VAL A 303 -10.21 3.43 -5.30
N SER A 304 -10.42 3.89 -4.06
CA SER A 304 -10.84 3.04 -2.93
C SER A 304 -12.20 2.37 -3.14
N ALA A 305 -13.09 2.96 -3.92
CA ALA A 305 -14.38 2.36 -4.28
C ALA A 305 -14.25 1.02 -5.04
N LEU A 306 -13.05 0.67 -5.53
CA LEU A 306 -12.76 -0.59 -6.18
C LEU A 306 -12.29 -1.69 -5.22
N ALA A 307 -12.05 -1.38 -3.96
CA ALA A 307 -11.51 -2.31 -2.98
C ALA A 307 -12.60 -2.84 -2.02
N ASP A 308 -12.50 -4.12 -1.66
CA ASP A 308 -13.34 -4.75 -0.63
C ASP A 308 -12.79 -4.46 0.78
N VAL A 309 -11.48 -4.20 0.88
CA VAL A 309 -10.77 -3.88 2.14
C VAL A 309 -9.74 -2.77 1.86
N CYS A 310 -9.65 -1.78 2.75
CA CYS A 310 -8.60 -0.76 2.72
C CYS A 310 -7.63 -0.91 3.91
N ASP A 311 -6.34 -0.74 3.63
CA ASP A 311 -5.22 -0.74 4.57
C ASP A 311 -4.33 0.47 4.22
N LEU A 312 -4.81 1.66 4.62
CA LEU A 312 -4.31 2.98 4.18
C LEU A 312 -3.81 3.82 5.37
N ASP A 313 -3.17 3.19 6.32
CA ASP A 313 -2.71 3.80 7.57
C ASP A 313 -1.28 4.38 7.51
N GLY A 314 -0.60 4.29 6.35
CA GLY A 314 0.83 4.64 6.24
C GLY A 314 1.21 6.05 6.67
N PHE A 315 0.28 7.01 6.64
CA PHE A 315 0.52 8.40 7.08
C PHE A 315 0.33 8.59 8.59
N LEU A 316 -0.44 7.72 9.26
CA LEU A 316 -0.74 7.82 10.68
C LEU A 316 0.47 7.55 11.58
N ILE A 317 1.45 6.84 11.07
CA ILE A 317 2.69 6.53 11.78
C ILE A 317 3.76 7.62 11.63
N LEU A 318 3.52 8.65 10.81
CA LEU A 318 4.43 9.79 10.66
C LEU A 318 4.37 10.69 11.89
N ARG A 319 5.52 11.17 12.35
CA ARG A 319 5.58 12.13 13.45
C ARG A 319 4.98 13.47 13.04
N ASP A 320 5.37 13.94 11.85
CA ASP A 320 4.96 15.21 11.27
C ASP A 320 4.46 14.94 9.85
N GLU A 321 3.14 14.99 9.67
CA GLU A 321 2.50 14.78 8.37
C GLU A 321 2.47 16.14 7.63
N PRO A 322 3.09 16.23 6.42
CA PRO A 322 3.36 17.55 5.82
C PRO A 322 2.21 18.15 5.00
N PHE A 323 1.18 17.39 4.62
CA PHE A 323 0.20 17.85 3.64
C PHE A 323 -1.22 18.05 4.17
N GLY A 324 -1.66 17.22 5.13
CA GLY A 324 -3.00 17.33 5.73
C GLY A 324 -4.15 17.05 4.76
N LEU A 325 -3.94 16.24 3.72
CA LEU A 325 -4.94 15.96 2.67
C LEU A 325 -5.97 14.90 3.07
N VAL A 326 -5.67 14.13 4.09
CA VAL A 326 -6.54 13.09 4.63
C VAL A 326 -6.60 13.22 6.14
N HIS A 327 -7.81 13.12 6.68
CA HIS A 327 -8.06 13.07 8.12
C HIS A 327 -8.54 11.68 8.50
N GLU A 328 -8.11 11.18 9.66
CA GLU A 328 -8.62 9.93 10.23
C GLU A 328 -9.48 10.26 11.45
N GLN A 329 -10.68 9.69 11.48
CA GLN A 329 -11.57 9.76 12.62
C GLN A 329 -12.29 8.43 12.80
N ASP A 330 -12.22 7.86 14.01
CA ASP A 330 -12.91 6.62 14.39
C ASP A 330 -12.61 5.43 13.47
N GLY A 331 -11.36 5.34 12.94
CA GLY A 331 -10.92 4.28 12.05
C GLY A 331 -11.36 4.45 10.60
N GLU A 332 -11.85 5.63 10.24
CA GLU A 332 -12.28 5.97 8.88
C GLU A 332 -11.49 7.17 8.36
N LEU A 333 -11.23 7.17 7.07
CA LEU A 333 -10.48 8.20 6.36
C LEU A 333 -11.44 9.12 5.60
N GLU A 334 -11.23 10.42 5.74
CA GLU A 334 -11.95 11.49 5.04
C GLU A 334 -10.95 12.31 4.21
N ILE A 335 -11.31 12.62 2.98
CA ILE A 335 -10.54 13.56 2.15
C ILE A 335 -10.84 14.98 2.64
N VAL A 336 -9.79 15.73 2.98
CA VAL A 336 -9.92 17.15 3.32
C VAL A 336 -10.10 17.94 2.02
N GLU A 337 -11.22 18.64 1.88
CA GLU A 337 -11.45 19.57 0.78
C GLU A 337 -10.49 20.77 0.96
N LEU A 338 -9.74 21.10 -0.10
CA LEU A 338 -8.78 22.21 -0.14
C LEU A 338 -9.47 23.50 -0.59
#